data_e1d12cabc5378d979b1ffb4ff439b584
#
_entry.id   e1d12cabc5378d979b1ffb4ff439b584
#
_cell.length_a   1.000
_cell.length_b   1.000
_cell.length_c   1.000
_cell.angle_alpha   90.00
_cell.angle_beta   90.00
_cell.angle_gamma   90.00
#
_symmetry.space_group_name_H-M   'P 1'
#
loop_
_entity.id
_entity.type
_entity.pdbx_description
1 polymer ?
#
loop_
_entity_poly.entity_id
_entity_poly.type
_entity_poly.pdbx_seq_one_letter_code
_entity_poly.pdbx_strand_id
1 'polypeptide(L)'
;MGFNTLFWGPSGWQLFHLIAFLSPNPHKVLLDMKEILPCKFCRESTQEFVAQHPLKGDPAKWLYEIHNMVNNKLRTQCANNPEVPNPGPDPSFEDVKARYLAMKPTQVPGRDFLFTVASNYPDEPVPDDMARQRQFIEDLAEVYPFEKLRTTFKSYLSSHHPVPLDGKKQYQKWIYGLLSALSKTARAPILSYRGYVARVMYHASGCDKKSYRGVTCRRTKQGFRTKKRDRIRTRRIVLTNLLK
;
A
#
# COMPACT_ATOMS: atom_id res chain seq x y z
N MET A 1 7.87 -12.69 -0.96
CA MET A 1 8.75 -11.87 -0.05
C MET A 1 7.85 -10.86 0.63
N GLY A 2 7.81 -10.79 1.98
CA GLY A 2 6.97 -9.81 2.67
C GLY A 2 7.70 -8.48 2.87
N PHE A 3 6.95 -7.41 3.14
CA PHE A 3 7.46 -6.07 3.34
C PHE A 3 6.93 -5.47 4.64
N ASN A 4 7.73 -4.60 5.28
CA ASN A 4 7.37 -3.94 6.53
C ASN A 4 6.15 -3.05 6.33
N THR A 5 5.09 -3.29 7.13
CA THR A 5 3.83 -2.55 7.06
C THR A 5 3.97 -1.07 7.46
N LEU A 6 5.00 -0.70 8.24
CA LEU A 6 5.29 0.71 8.55
C LEU A 6 5.71 1.51 7.31
N PHE A 7 6.20 0.85 6.27
CA PHE A 7 6.60 1.49 5.03
C PHE A 7 5.41 1.76 4.11
N TRP A 8 4.68 0.69 3.74
CA TRP A 8 3.61 0.79 2.75
C TRP A 8 2.22 1.07 3.35
N GLY A 9 2.02 0.73 4.63
CA GLY A 9 0.73 0.84 5.30
C GLY A 9 0.15 2.26 5.30
N PRO A 10 0.90 3.31 5.73
CA PRO A 10 0.41 4.69 5.68
C PRO A 10 -0.03 5.13 4.28
N SER A 11 0.71 4.72 3.24
CA SER A 11 0.38 5.00 1.85
C SER A 11 -0.87 4.24 1.38
N GLY A 12 -1.05 3.01 1.83
CA GLY A 12 -2.26 2.21 1.57
C GLY A 12 -3.49 2.82 2.25
N TRP A 13 -3.41 3.14 3.54
CA TRP A 13 -4.50 3.78 4.26
C TRP A 13 -4.89 5.13 3.65
N GLN A 14 -3.91 5.94 3.23
CA GLN A 14 -4.18 7.19 2.53
C GLN A 14 -5.00 6.95 1.26
N LEU A 15 -4.61 5.98 0.44
CA LEU A 15 -5.32 5.64 -0.80
C LEU A 15 -6.76 5.22 -0.52
N PHE A 16 -6.95 4.25 0.38
CA PHE A 16 -8.27 3.69 0.65
C PHE A 16 -9.21 4.70 1.31
N HIS A 17 -8.74 5.54 2.25
CA HIS A 17 -9.56 6.61 2.82
C HIS A 17 -9.93 7.67 1.78
N LEU A 18 -8.99 8.09 0.91
CA LEU A 18 -9.30 9.03 -0.16
C LEU A 18 -10.33 8.44 -1.14
N ILE A 19 -10.22 7.16 -1.48
CA ILE A 19 -11.23 6.45 -2.28
C ILE A 19 -12.58 6.46 -1.57
N ALA A 20 -12.62 6.10 -0.31
CA ALA A 20 -13.85 6.02 0.47
C ALA A 20 -14.57 7.38 0.59
N PHE A 21 -13.83 8.48 0.72
CA PHE A 21 -14.41 9.83 0.87
C PHE A 21 -14.70 10.55 -0.45
N LEU A 22 -13.91 10.29 -1.51
CA LEU A 22 -13.93 11.13 -2.71
C LEU A 22 -14.44 10.42 -3.98
N SER A 23 -14.56 9.10 -3.96
CA SER A 23 -14.83 8.34 -5.17
C SER A 23 -16.26 7.82 -5.21
N PRO A 24 -16.90 7.80 -6.40
CA PRO A 24 -18.17 7.12 -6.56
C PRO A 24 -17.97 5.59 -6.46
N ASN A 25 -18.92 4.88 -5.86
CA ASN A 25 -18.95 3.42 -5.81
C ASN A 25 -17.64 2.73 -5.36
N PRO A 26 -17.06 3.09 -4.20
CA PRO A 26 -15.76 2.58 -3.75
C PRO A 26 -15.79 1.11 -3.31
N HIS A 27 -16.96 0.48 -3.23
CA HIS A 27 -17.21 -0.80 -2.56
C HIS A 27 -16.29 -1.94 -3.02
N LYS A 28 -16.13 -2.14 -4.34
CA LYS A 28 -15.31 -3.23 -4.88
C LYS A 28 -13.86 -3.11 -4.40
N VAL A 29 -13.22 -1.97 -4.64
CA VAL A 29 -11.82 -1.74 -4.26
C VAL A 29 -11.61 -1.84 -2.76
N LEU A 30 -12.56 -1.39 -1.94
CA LEU A 30 -12.48 -1.52 -0.49
C LEU A 30 -12.58 -2.99 -0.05
N LEU A 31 -13.41 -3.81 -0.71
CA LEU A 31 -13.52 -5.24 -0.43
C LEU A 31 -12.32 -6.04 -0.96
N ASP A 32 -11.70 -5.61 -2.07
CA ASP A 32 -10.50 -6.23 -2.64
C ASP A 32 -9.27 -6.06 -1.72
N MET A 33 -9.31 -5.09 -0.82
CA MET A 33 -8.23 -4.82 0.14
C MET A 33 -7.76 -6.09 0.85
N LYS A 34 -8.70 -6.95 1.27
CA LYS A 34 -8.42 -8.22 1.95
C LYS A 34 -7.58 -9.22 1.12
N GLU A 35 -7.56 -9.09 -0.22
CA GLU A 35 -6.84 -9.98 -1.13
C GLU A 35 -5.50 -9.37 -1.61
N ILE A 36 -5.43 -8.03 -1.69
CA ILE A 36 -4.36 -7.30 -2.37
C ILE A 36 -3.22 -6.88 -1.44
N LEU A 37 -3.46 -6.80 -0.12
CA LEU A 37 -2.44 -6.33 0.81
C LEU A 37 -1.14 -7.13 0.69
N PRO A 38 0.05 -6.47 0.58
CA PRO A 38 1.35 -7.13 0.39
C PRO A 38 1.90 -7.75 1.68
N CYS A 39 1.03 -8.30 2.52
CA CYS A 39 1.34 -8.92 3.80
C CYS A 39 0.30 -10.01 4.08
N LYS A 40 0.73 -11.27 4.18
CA LYS A 40 -0.20 -12.39 4.43
C LYS A 40 -0.99 -12.23 5.74
N PHE A 41 -0.35 -11.83 6.84
CA PHE A 41 -1.02 -11.61 8.13
C PHE A 41 -2.00 -10.45 8.09
N CYS A 42 -1.74 -9.45 7.22
CA CYS A 42 -2.66 -8.35 7.01
C CYS A 42 -3.89 -8.81 6.22
N ARG A 43 -3.70 -9.63 5.17
CA ARG A 43 -4.82 -10.22 4.42
C ARG A 43 -5.71 -11.08 5.32
N GLU A 44 -5.12 -12.03 6.05
CA GLU A 44 -5.83 -12.90 7.00
C GLU A 44 -6.66 -12.08 8.00
N SER A 45 -6.04 -11.10 8.67
CA SER A 45 -6.75 -10.23 9.61
C SER A 45 -7.84 -9.40 8.95
N THR A 46 -7.59 -8.86 7.75
CA THR A 46 -8.59 -8.05 7.04
C THR A 46 -9.77 -8.91 6.60
N GLN A 47 -9.53 -10.17 6.17
CA GLN A 47 -10.61 -11.12 5.88
C GLN A 47 -11.48 -11.37 7.11
N GLU A 48 -10.86 -11.62 8.29
CA GLU A 48 -11.58 -11.79 9.55
C GLU A 48 -12.40 -10.53 9.91
N PHE A 49 -11.81 -9.33 9.81
CA PHE A 49 -12.49 -8.09 10.15
C PHE A 49 -13.66 -7.79 9.20
N VAL A 50 -13.48 -8.00 7.89
CA VAL A 50 -14.56 -7.82 6.90
C VAL A 50 -15.68 -8.84 7.11
N ALA A 51 -15.37 -10.08 7.52
CA ALA A 51 -16.36 -11.09 7.83
C ALA A 51 -17.17 -10.74 9.10
N GLN A 52 -16.51 -10.22 10.14
CA GLN A 52 -17.14 -9.77 11.39
C GLN A 52 -17.92 -8.46 11.20
N HIS A 53 -17.47 -7.60 10.30
CA HIS A 53 -18.02 -6.27 10.05
C HIS A 53 -18.21 -6.05 8.53
N PRO A 54 -19.27 -6.66 7.93
CA PRO A 54 -19.54 -6.55 6.49
C PRO A 54 -19.80 -5.10 6.07
N LEU A 55 -19.32 -4.72 4.88
CA LEU A 55 -19.52 -3.39 4.32
C LEU A 55 -21.02 -3.10 4.10
N LYS A 56 -21.59 -2.27 4.93
CA LYS A 56 -22.97 -1.78 4.87
C LYS A 56 -23.00 -0.28 5.12
N GLY A 57 -23.90 0.45 4.45
CA GLY A 57 -24.07 1.89 4.64
C GLY A 57 -22.91 2.71 4.10
N ASP A 58 -22.41 3.68 4.86
CA ASP A 58 -21.36 4.62 4.47
C ASP A 58 -19.98 3.93 4.37
N PRO A 59 -19.38 3.83 3.16
CA PRO A 59 -18.07 3.20 2.99
C PRO A 59 -16.94 3.88 3.75
N ALA A 60 -17.03 5.20 3.96
CA ALA A 60 -16.00 5.95 4.67
C ALA A 60 -16.03 5.63 6.18
N LYS A 61 -17.23 5.53 6.75
CA LYS A 61 -17.41 5.13 8.14
C LYS A 61 -17.01 3.68 8.36
N TRP A 62 -17.41 2.79 7.45
CA TRP A 62 -17.01 1.39 7.48
C TRP A 62 -15.47 1.23 7.44
N LEU A 63 -14.79 1.93 6.53
CA LEU A 63 -13.33 1.85 6.42
C LEU A 63 -12.63 2.41 7.68
N TYR A 64 -13.17 3.47 8.28
CA TYR A 64 -12.71 3.99 9.57
C TYR A 64 -12.79 2.92 10.66
N GLU A 65 -13.89 2.19 10.75
CA GLU A 65 -14.10 1.12 11.73
C GLU A 65 -13.13 -0.05 11.50
N ILE A 66 -12.95 -0.49 10.25
CA ILE A 66 -11.93 -1.51 9.88
C ILE A 66 -10.51 -1.04 10.27
N HIS A 67 -10.18 0.23 10.03
CA HIS A 67 -8.86 0.77 10.40
C HIS A 67 -8.66 0.74 11.92
N ASN A 68 -9.68 1.08 12.71
CA ASN A 68 -9.64 1.01 14.16
C ASN A 68 -9.51 -0.44 14.67
N MET A 69 -10.13 -1.42 14.02
CA MET A 69 -9.92 -2.84 14.33
C MET A 69 -8.46 -3.25 14.11
N VAL A 70 -7.83 -2.78 13.03
CA VAL A 70 -6.39 -2.98 12.79
C VAL A 70 -5.56 -2.32 13.89
N ASN A 71 -5.86 -1.09 14.28
CA ASN A 71 -5.16 -0.39 15.36
C ASN A 71 -5.31 -1.10 16.70
N ASN A 72 -6.51 -1.61 17.03
CA ASN A 72 -6.75 -2.41 18.23
C ASN A 72 -5.88 -3.68 18.27
N LYS A 73 -5.82 -4.40 17.16
CA LYS A 73 -4.92 -5.56 17.02
C LYS A 73 -3.46 -5.15 17.26
N LEU A 74 -3.03 -4.02 16.74
CA LEU A 74 -1.67 -3.53 16.90
C LEU A 74 -1.37 -3.09 18.34
N ARG A 75 -2.31 -2.46 19.04
CA ARG A 75 -2.19 -2.14 20.47
C ARG A 75 -2.00 -3.40 21.30
N THR A 76 -2.80 -4.43 21.06
CA THR A 76 -2.66 -5.74 21.70
C THR A 76 -1.30 -6.39 21.41
N GLN A 77 -0.84 -6.33 20.17
CA GLN A 77 0.50 -6.84 19.81
C GLN A 77 1.61 -6.05 20.48
N CYS A 78 1.49 -4.73 20.59
CA CYS A 78 2.45 -3.86 21.30
C CYS A 78 2.54 -4.20 22.78
N ALA A 79 1.39 -4.44 23.44
CA ALA A 79 1.36 -4.84 24.85
C ALA A 79 2.11 -6.15 25.11
N ASN A 80 2.06 -7.09 24.16
CA ASN A 80 2.73 -8.39 24.24
C ASN A 80 4.16 -8.39 23.68
N ASN A 81 4.52 -7.39 22.87
CA ASN A 81 5.82 -7.27 22.24
C ASN A 81 6.19 -5.80 22.01
N PRO A 82 7.05 -5.20 22.86
CA PRO A 82 7.44 -3.79 22.77
C PRO A 82 8.12 -3.38 21.46
N GLU A 83 8.62 -4.34 20.65
CA GLU A 83 9.18 -4.05 19.33
C GLU A 83 8.09 -3.67 18.29
N VAL A 84 6.82 -3.93 18.59
CA VAL A 84 5.70 -3.52 17.76
C VAL A 84 5.30 -2.10 18.14
N PRO A 85 5.40 -1.12 17.23
CA PRO A 85 5.03 0.26 17.54
C PRO A 85 3.55 0.39 17.92
N ASN A 86 3.28 1.12 19.01
CA ASN A 86 1.93 1.46 19.40
C ASN A 86 1.35 2.48 18.42
N PRO A 87 0.17 2.24 17.80
CA PRO A 87 -0.47 3.21 16.92
C PRO A 87 -1.02 4.45 17.64
N GLY A 88 -1.06 4.42 18.99
CA GLY A 88 -1.71 5.46 19.78
C GLY A 88 -3.24 5.35 19.80
N PRO A 89 -3.95 6.38 20.32
CA PRO A 89 -5.41 6.45 20.31
C PRO A 89 -5.92 6.68 18.88
N ASP A 90 -7.12 6.18 18.60
CA ASP A 90 -7.78 6.44 17.33
C ASP A 90 -8.31 7.88 17.28
N PRO A 91 -8.10 8.64 16.20
CA PRO A 91 -8.72 9.95 16.02
C PRO A 91 -10.24 9.79 15.85
N SER A 92 -11.03 10.84 16.06
CA SER A 92 -12.46 10.80 15.78
C SER A 92 -12.72 10.63 14.26
N PHE A 93 -13.90 10.09 13.90
CA PHE A 93 -14.31 9.99 12.49
C PHE A 93 -14.31 11.35 11.80
N GLU A 94 -14.77 12.39 12.49
CA GLU A 94 -14.84 13.75 11.94
C GLU A 94 -13.44 14.34 11.69
N ASP A 95 -12.46 14.07 12.56
CA ASP A 95 -11.07 14.48 12.34
C ASP A 95 -10.48 13.77 11.13
N VAL A 96 -10.73 12.46 10.99
CA VAL A 96 -10.29 11.67 9.83
C VAL A 96 -10.93 12.21 8.56
N LYS A 97 -12.22 12.46 8.56
CA LYS A 97 -12.98 13.03 7.43
C LYS A 97 -12.44 14.40 7.04
N ALA A 98 -12.31 15.32 7.99
CA ALA A 98 -11.78 16.66 7.76
C ALA A 98 -10.37 16.60 7.14
N ARG A 99 -9.50 15.75 7.67
CA ARG A 99 -8.15 15.55 7.17
C ARG A 99 -8.12 15.10 5.70
N TYR A 100 -8.90 14.08 5.32
CA TYR A 100 -8.87 13.54 3.97
C TYR A 100 -9.58 14.44 2.96
N LEU A 101 -10.67 15.11 3.35
CA LEU A 101 -11.35 16.08 2.49
C LEU A 101 -10.51 17.34 2.23
N ALA A 102 -9.62 17.73 3.15
CA ALA A 102 -8.70 18.85 2.95
C ALA A 102 -7.48 18.51 2.08
N MET A 103 -7.25 17.22 1.78
CA MET A 103 -6.08 16.81 0.98
C MET A 103 -6.19 17.28 -0.47
N LYS A 104 -5.08 17.79 -0.98
CA LYS A 104 -4.93 18.17 -2.40
C LYS A 104 -4.10 17.13 -3.14
N PRO A 105 -4.25 16.99 -4.47
CA PRO A 105 -3.52 16.02 -5.28
C PRO A 105 -2.06 16.45 -5.55
N THR A 106 -1.33 16.84 -4.50
CA THR A 106 0.09 17.22 -4.56
C THR A 106 1.04 16.02 -4.46
N GLN A 107 0.49 14.86 -4.17
CA GLN A 107 1.21 13.58 -4.12
C GLN A 107 0.35 12.52 -4.81
N VAL A 108 0.99 11.45 -5.26
CA VAL A 108 0.28 10.29 -5.82
C VAL A 108 -0.24 9.42 -4.67
N PRO A 109 -1.58 9.36 -4.43
CA PRO A 109 -2.14 8.53 -3.39
C PRO A 109 -1.78 7.05 -3.59
N GLY A 110 -1.40 6.38 -2.53
CA GLY A 110 -1.09 4.95 -2.60
C GLY A 110 0.25 4.60 -3.27
N ARG A 111 1.11 5.55 -3.57
CA ARG A 111 2.35 5.34 -4.32
C ARG A 111 3.22 4.20 -3.77
N ASP A 112 3.60 4.28 -2.50
CA ASP A 112 4.48 3.28 -1.88
C ASP A 112 3.73 1.93 -1.69
N PHE A 113 2.42 1.97 -1.48
CA PHE A 113 1.56 0.80 -1.42
C PHE A 113 1.50 0.06 -2.77
N LEU A 114 1.13 0.75 -3.85
CA LEU A 114 0.99 0.14 -5.19
C LEU A 114 2.30 -0.46 -5.68
N PHE A 115 3.42 0.25 -5.48
CA PHE A 115 4.72 -0.31 -5.88
C PHE A 115 5.13 -1.49 -5.00
N THR A 116 4.72 -1.53 -3.71
CA THR A 116 4.96 -2.68 -2.83
C THR A 116 4.10 -3.87 -3.23
N VAL A 117 2.84 -3.65 -3.63
CA VAL A 117 1.97 -4.72 -4.18
C VAL A 117 2.65 -5.36 -5.39
N ALA A 118 3.11 -4.57 -6.36
CA ALA A 118 3.81 -5.08 -7.53
C ALA A 118 5.15 -5.77 -7.17
N SER A 119 5.83 -5.29 -6.13
CA SER A 119 7.08 -5.89 -5.64
C SER A 119 6.87 -7.22 -4.91
N ASN A 120 5.66 -7.43 -4.37
CA ASN A 120 5.26 -8.67 -3.71
C ASN A 120 4.61 -9.69 -4.66
N TYR A 121 4.30 -9.28 -5.88
CA TYR A 121 3.72 -10.15 -6.90
C TYR A 121 4.62 -11.36 -7.17
N PRO A 122 4.08 -12.56 -7.46
CA PRO A 122 4.86 -13.74 -7.78
C PRO A 122 5.77 -13.55 -9.01
N ASP A 123 6.89 -14.24 -9.03
CA ASP A 123 7.72 -14.34 -10.25
C ASP A 123 7.05 -15.27 -11.27
N GLU A 124 6.34 -16.31 -10.78
CA GLU A 124 5.55 -17.28 -11.53
C GLU A 124 4.12 -17.25 -10.97
N PRO A 125 3.24 -16.35 -11.44
CA PRO A 125 1.87 -16.23 -10.97
C PRO A 125 0.99 -17.35 -11.51
N VAL A 126 0.03 -17.78 -10.70
CA VAL A 126 -1.06 -18.66 -11.17
C VAL A 126 -2.20 -17.83 -11.79
N PRO A 127 -3.07 -18.43 -12.63
CA PRO A 127 -4.16 -17.69 -13.30
C PRO A 127 -5.04 -16.88 -12.35
N ASP A 128 -5.33 -17.39 -11.14
CA ASP A 128 -6.11 -16.68 -10.12
C ASP A 128 -5.41 -15.43 -9.59
N ASP A 129 -4.08 -15.46 -9.44
CA ASP A 129 -3.32 -14.28 -9.04
C ASP A 129 -3.39 -13.20 -10.12
N MET A 130 -3.30 -13.62 -11.40
CA MET A 130 -3.40 -12.72 -12.54
C MET A 130 -4.79 -12.10 -12.64
N ALA A 131 -5.84 -12.90 -12.49
CA ALA A 131 -7.23 -12.45 -12.57
C ALA A 131 -7.54 -11.43 -11.45
N ARG A 132 -7.19 -11.75 -10.18
CA ARG A 132 -7.38 -10.84 -9.05
C ARG A 132 -6.63 -9.53 -9.22
N GLN A 133 -5.37 -9.61 -9.67
CA GLN A 133 -4.55 -8.41 -9.82
C GLN A 133 -5.05 -7.52 -10.95
N ARG A 134 -5.50 -8.11 -12.06
CA ARG A 134 -6.12 -7.39 -13.17
C ARG A 134 -7.39 -6.68 -12.72
N GLN A 135 -8.30 -7.41 -12.09
CA GLN A 135 -9.56 -6.87 -11.60
C GLN A 135 -9.33 -5.71 -10.64
N PHE A 136 -8.40 -5.85 -9.68
CA PHE A 136 -8.05 -4.76 -8.77
C PHE A 136 -7.54 -3.50 -9.49
N ILE A 137 -6.69 -3.64 -10.50
CA ILE A 137 -6.16 -2.49 -11.25
C ILE A 137 -7.27 -1.81 -12.06
N GLU A 138 -8.16 -2.58 -12.67
CA GLU A 138 -9.31 -2.06 -13.44
C GLU A 138 -10.30 -1.34 -12.51
N ASP A 139 -10.72 -1.96 -11.42
CA ASP A 139 -11.61 -1.35 -10.44
C ASP A 139 -10.97 -0.11 -9.78
N LEU A 140 -9.66 -0.15 -9.49
CA LEU A 140 -8.94 1.00 -8.95
C LEU A 140 -8.90 2.18 -9.93
N ALA A 141 -8.78 1.93 -11.23
CA ALA A 141 -8.80 2.98 -12.25
C ALA A 141 -10.15 3.73 -12.27
N GLU A 142 -11.27 3.04 -11.99
CA GLU A 142 -12.60 3.64 -11.94
C GLU A 142 -12.79 4.57 -10.72
N VAL A 143 -12.17 4.25 -9.60
CA VAL A 143 -12.39 4.96 -8.33
C VAL A 143 -11.15 5.69 -7.81
N TYR A 144 -10.08 5.80 -8.62
CA TYR A 144 -8.87 6.48 -8.17
C TYR A 144 -9.17 7.91 -7.70
N PRO A 145 -8.67 8.34 -6.52
CA PRO A 145 -9.04 9.63 -5.96
C PRO A 145 -8.55 10.79 -6.83
N PHE A 146 -9.30 11.89 -6.80
CA PHE A 146 -9.09 13.09 -7.61
C PHE A 146 -9.27 12.87 -9.12
N GLU A 147 -10.24 13.52 -9.70
CA GLU A 147 -10.68 13.35 -11.09
C GLU A 147 -9.52 13.40 -12.11
N LYS A 148 -8.63 14.39 -12.01
CA LYS A 148 -7.48 14.51 -12.92
C LYS A 148 -6.55 13.31 -12.86
N LEU A 149 -6.30 12.77 -11.67
CA LEU A 149 -5.46 11.58 -11.50
C LEU A 149 -6.18 10.32 -12.00
N ARG A 150 -7.47 10.22 -11.77
CA ARG A 150 -8.32 9.13 -12.28
C ARG A 150 -8.33 9.10 -13.81
N THR A 151 -8.50 10.24 -14.44
CA THR A 151 -8.41 10.37 -15.92
C THR A 151 -7.03 9.94 -16.42
N THR A 152 -5.96 10.35 -15.74
CA THR A 152 -4.60 9.92 -16.10
C THR A 152 -4.44 8.41 -15.94
N PHE A 153 -4.97 7.81 -14.86
CA PHE A 153 -4.90 6.36 -14.64
C PHE A 153 -5.62 5.60 -15.75
N LYS A 154 -6.88 5.99 -16.06
CA LYS A 154 -7.68 5.38 -17.15
C LYS A 154 -6.97 5.48 -18.50
N SER A 155 -6.44 6.64 -18.82
CA SER A 155 -5.68 6.85 -20.07
C SER A 155 -4.43 5.98 -20.13
N TYR A 156 -3.69 5.87 -19.02
CA TYR A 156 -2.52 4.99 -18.93
C TYR A 156 -2.92 3.51 -19.10
N LEU A 157 -3.95 3.06 -18.39
CA LEU A 157 -4.46 1.70 -18.48
C LEU A 157 -4.87 1.36 -19.93
N SER A 158 -5.63 2.23 -20.57
CA SER A 158 -6.09 2.04 -21.96
C SER A 158 -4.92 1.94 -22.95
N SER A 159 -3.89 2.79 -22.81
CA SER A 159 -2.75 2.83 -23.73
C SER A 159 -1.69 1.76 -23.47
N HIS A 160 -1.72 1.10 -22.30
CA HIS A 160 -0.77 0.08 -21.87
C HIS A 160 -1.47 -1.23 -21.47
N HIS A 161 -2.54 -1.56 -22.18
CA HIS A 161 -3.30 -2.81 -22.01
C HIS A 161 -2.78 -3.90 -22.95
N PRO A 162 -2.77 -5.18 -22.55
CA PRO A 162 -3.13 -5.69 -21.21
C PRO A 162 -2.06 -5.39 -20.15
N VAL A 163 -2.48 -5.32 -18.88
CA VAL A 163 -1.54 -5.25 -17.76
C VAL A 163 -0.62 -6.47 -17.78
N PRO A 164 0.72 -6.32 -17.81
CA PRO A 164 1.64 -7.45 -17.94
C PRO A 164 1.79 -8.18 -16.60
N LEU A 165 0.99 -9.21 -16.40
CA LEU A 165 0.90 -9.98 -15.16
C LEU A 165 1.61 -11.34 -15.23
N ASP A 166 2.42 -11.60 -16.29
CA ASP A 166 3.15 -12.85 -16.45
C ASP A 166 4.34 -13.02 -15.48
N GLY A 167 4.67 -11.96 -14.75
CA GLY A 167 5.70 -11.99 -13.73
C GLY A 167 5.96 -10.64 -13.07
N LYS A 168 6.54 -10.72 -11.88
CA LYS A 168 6.84 -9.56 -11.03
C LYS A 168 7.54 -8.40 -11.74
N LYS A 169 8.58 -8.69 -12.50
CA LYS A 169 9.44 -7.64 -13.10
C LYS A 169 8.69 -6.79 -14.12
N GLN A 170 7.87 -7.42 -14.96
CA GLN A 170 7.06 -6.74 -15.95
C GLN A 170 5.98 -5.90 -15.27
N TYR A 171 5.30 -6.48 -14.30
CA TYR A 171 4.29 -5.79 -13.52
C TYR A 171 4.85 -4.61 -12.71
N GLN A 172 6.01 -4.76 -12.05
CA GLN A 172 6.69 -3.65 -11.40
C GLN A 172 7.01 -2.48 -12.33
N LYS A 173 7.50 -2.78 -13.55
CA LYS A 173 7.79 -1.75 -14.55
C LYS A 173 6.53 -1.03 -15.00
N TRP A 174 5.45 -1.78 -15.21
CA TRP A 174 4.16 -1.22 -15.58
C TRP A 174 3.61 -0.28 -14.50
N ILE A 175 3.60 -0.73 -13.24
CA ILE A 175 3.20 0.12 -12.09
C ILE A 175 4.10 1.34 -11.97
N TYR A 176 5.40 1.22 -12.19
CA TYR A 176 6.30 2.38 -12.20
C TYR A 176 5.93 3.39 -13.29
N GLY A 177 5.61 2.93 -14.49
CA GLY A 177 5.11 3.78 -15.58
C GLY A 177 3.82 4.51 -15.21
N LEU A 178 2.85 3.80 -14.64
CA LEU A 178 1.63 4.39 -14.10
C LEU A 178 1.92 5.47 -13.06
N LEU A 179 2.76 5.16 -12.06
CA LEU A 179 3.12 6.11 -11.00
C LEU A 179 3.87 7.34 -11.57
N SER A 180 4.65 7.15 -12.64
CA SER A 180 5.32 8.25 -13.35
C SER A 180 4.32 9.17 -14.04
N ALA A 181 3.31 8.61 -14.72
CA ALA A 181 2.24 9.37 -15.36
C ALA A 181 1.44 10.15 -14.30
N LEU A 182 1.03 9.50 -13.21
CA LEU A 182 0.32 10.13 -12.11
C LEU A 182 1.15 11.23 -11.42
N SER A 183 2.46 11.00 -11.22
CA SER A 183 3.36 11.99 -10.63
C SER A 183 3.50 13.23 -11.50
N LYS A 184 3.56 13.06 -12.83
CA LYS A 184 3.57 14.19 -13.78
C LYS A 184 2.29 15.02 -13.66
N THR A 185 1.13 14.38 -13.60
CA THR A 185 -0.16 15.05 -13.44
C THR A 185 -0.27 15.76 -12.08
N ALA A 186 0.17 15.14 -11.01
CA ALA A 186 0.19 15.73 -9.66
C ALA A 186 1.29 16.77 -9.45
N ARG A 187 2.21 16.93 -10.41
CA ARG A 187 3.45 17.72 -10.25
C ARG A 187 4.28 17.29 -9.03
N ALA A 188 4.25 15.99 -8.73
CA ALA A 188 4.92 15.40 -7.59
C ALA A 188 6.28 14.80 -8.00
N PRO A 189 7.30 14.84 -7.12
CA PRO A 189 8.57 14.21 -7.40
C PRO A 189 8.44 12.68 -7.50
N ILE A 190 9.25 12.07 -8.36
CA ILE A 190 9.32 10.64 -8.52
C ILE A 190 10.78 10.16 -8.50
N LEU A 191 11.03 9.04 -7.82
CA LEU A 191 12.32 8.35 -7.88
C LEU A 191 12.47 7.62 -9.23
N SER A 192 13.70 7.35 -9.63
CA SER A 192 13.95 6.41 -10.75
C SER A 192 13.41 5.02 -10.40
N TYR A 193 13.13 4.20 -11.43
CA TYR A 193 12.71 2.81 -11.22
C TYR A 193 13.66 2.04 -10.27
N ARG A 194 14.97 2.19 -10.49
CA ARG A 194 16.00 1.57 -9.65
C ARG A 194 15.94 2.11 -8.21
N GLY A 195 15.65 3.40 -8.04
CA GLY A 195 15.48 4.03 -6.73
C GLY A 195 14.27 3.46 -5.98
N TYR A 196 13.14 3.24 -6.67
CA TYR A 196 11.95 2.60 -6.07
C TYR A 196 12.23 1.15 -5.66
N VAL A 197 12.84 0.35 -6.55
CA VAL A 197 13.21 -1.03 -6.22
C VAL A 197 14.11 -1.08 -4.99
N ALA A 198 15.14 -0.25 -4.94
CA ALA A 198 16.06 -0.18 -3.80
C ALA A 198 15.34 0.21 -2.50
N ARG A 199 14.43 1.19 -2.57
CA ARG A 199 13.62 1.66 -1.43
C ARG A 199 12.73 0.55 -0.89
N VAL A 200 11.98 -0.14 -1.74
CA VAL A 200 11.09 -1.23 -1.31
C VAL A 200 11.89 -2.40 -0.74
N MET A 201 12.98 -2.79 -1.40
CA MET A 201 13.84 -3.88 -0.93
C MET A 201 14.52 -3.59 0.42
N TYR A 202 14.79 -2.33 0.73
CA TYR A 202 15.27 -1.94 2.07
C TYR A 202 14.26 -2.29 3.18
N HIS A 203 12.96 -2.29 2.86
CA HIS A 203 11.87 -2.61 3.77
C HIS A 203 11.39 -4.07 3.69
N ALA A 204 12.15 -4.96 3.04
CA ALA A 204 11.82 -6.39 2.98
C ALA A 204 11.86 -7.02 4.39
N SER A 205 10.77 -7.68 4.80
CA SER A 205 10.63 -8.30 6.12
C SER A 205 10.84 -9.81 6.12
N GLY A 206 10.70 -10.46 4.96
CA GLY A 206 10.77 -11.91 4.83
C GLY A 206 9.61 -12.67 5.47
N CYS A 207 8.53 -12.00 5.86
CA CYS A 207 7.40 -12.62 6.59
C CYS A 207 6.62 -13.67 5.77
N ASP A 208 6.75 -13.72 4.45
CA ASP A 208 6.11 -14.73 3.60
C ASP A 208 6.97 -16.00 3.44
N LYS A 209 8.14 -16.07 4.04
CA LYS A 209 8.97 -17.30 4.00
C LYS A 209 8.35 -18.37 4.88
N LYS A 210 8.39 -19.65 4.43
CA LYS A 210 7.93 -20.80 5.20
C LYS A 210 8.57 -20.90 6.59
N SER A 211 9.84 -20.49 6.73
CA SER A 211 10.61 -20.48 7.98
C SER A 211 10.37 -19.25 8.86
N TYR A 212 9.47 -18.32 8.46
CA TYR A 212 9.19 -17.14 9.25
C TYR A 212 8.31 -17.50 10.46
N ARG A 213 8.81 -17.25 11.66
CA ARG A 213 8.12 -17.53 12.94
C ARG A 213 7.46 -16.29 13.56
N GLY A 214 7.55 -15.12 12.93
CA GLY A 214 6.92 -13.90 13.41
C GLY A 214 5.42 -13.89 13.16
N VAL A 215 4.68 -13.14 13.99
CA VAL A 215 3.22 -12.95 13.89
C VAL A 215 2.84 -11.62 13.25
N THR A 216 3.83 -10.81 12.86
CA THR A 216 3.62 -9.50 12.24
C THR A 216 4.78 -9.13 11.33
N CYS A 217 4.48 -8.44 10.21
CA CYS A 217 5.49 -7.87 9.30
C CYS A 217 6.09 -6.55 9.80
N ARG A 218 5.68 -6.05 10.96
CA ARG A 218 6.27 -4.85 11.58
C ARG A 218 7.61 -5.11 12.23
N ARG A 219 7.89 -6.36 12.60
CA ARG A 219 9.17 -6.75 13.17
C ARG A 219 10.24 -6.66 12.09
N THR A 220 11.04 -5.61 12.12
CA THR A 220 12.27 -5.55 11.33
C THR A 220 13.22 -6.62 11.87
N LYS A 221 13.65 -7.55 11.02
CA LYS A 221 14.77 -8.41 11.41
C LYS A 221 15.99 -7.51 11.65
N GLN A 222 16.46 -7.43 12.89
CA GLN A 222 17.88 -7.19 13.12
C GLN A 222 18.62 -8.31 12.40
N GLY A 223 19.25 -8.02 11.27
CA GLY A 223 20.06 -9.04 10.63
C GLY A 223 20.17 -9.06 9.11
N PHE A 224 19.66 -8.11 8.35
CA PHE A 224 20.29 -7.84 7.06
C PHE A 224 21.50 -6.91 7.33
N ARG A 225 22.61 -7.49 7.73
CA ARG A 225 23.92 -6.84 7.64
C ARG A 225 24.20 -6.60 6.17
N THR A 226 23.75 -5.46 5.65
CA THR A 226 24.34 -4.90 4.42
C THR A 226 25.82 -4.71 4.71
N LYS A 227 26.67 -5.29 3.86
CA LYS A 227 28.11 -5.10 3.95
C LYS A 227 28.38 -3.61 4.11
N LYS A 228 29.28 -3.25 4.99
CA LYS A 228 29.66 -1.90 5.45
C LYS A 228 29.80 -0.80 4.35
N ARG A 229 29.85 -1.17 3.08
CA ARG A 229 29.98 -0.27 1.92
C ARG A 229 28.68 0.46 1.51
N ASP A 230 27.48 -0.07 1.81
CA ASP A 230 26.23 0.56 1.38
C ASP A 230 25.70 1.57 2.40
N ARG A 231 26.19 1.56 3.64
CA ARG A 231 25.77 2.47 4.72
C ARG A 231 26.07 3.94 4.46
N ILE A 232 27.13 4.25 3.71
CA ILE A 232 27.58 5.64 3.53
C ILE A 232 26.73 6.38 2.47
N ARG A 233 26.26 5.67 1.42
CA ARG A 233 25.44 6.27 0.36
C ARG A 233 23.98 6.49 0.76
N THR A 234 23.42 5.57 1.54
CA THR A 234 22.01 5.63 1.96
C THR A 234 21.77 6.69 3.04
N ARG A 235 22.72 6.95 3.95
CA ARG A 235 22.62 8.02 4.96
C ARG A 235 22.50 9.42 4.35
N ARG A 236 23.14 9.67 3.21
CA ARG A 236 23.06 10.99 2.55
C ARG A 236 21.69 11.27 1.91
N ILE A 237 20.97 10.24 1.47
CA ILE A 237 19.66 10.39 0.81
C ILE A 237 18.54 10.58 1.85
N VAL A 238 18.64 9.95 3.03
CA VAL A 238 17.62 10.05 4.07
C VAL A 238 17.67 11.38 4.81
N LEU A 239 18.86 11.95 5.05
CA LEU A 239 19.02 13.21 5.77
C LEU A 239 18.60 14.45 4.96
N THR A 240 18.65 14.41 3.64
CA THR A 240 18.21 15.53 2.79
C THR A 240 16.70 15.64 2.61
N ASN A 241 15.93 14.61 2.95
CA ASN A 241 14.47 14.61 2.80
C ASN A 241 13.71 14.79 4.14
N LEU A 242 14.41 14.92 5.26
CA LEU A 242 13.82 15.18 6.59
C LEU A 242 13.93 16.63 7.04
N LEU A 243 14.62 17.49 6.26
CA LEU A 243 14.86 18.90 6.59
C LEU A 243 14.28 19.88 5.54
N LYS A 244 13.28 19.46 4.76
CA LYS A 244 12.49 20.38 3.94
C LYS A 244 11.01 20.05 4.02
#